data_b7685ed894de0e5690a7c3bb1ac547e8
#
_entry.id   b7685ed894de0e5690a7c3bb1ac547e8
#
_cell.length_a   1.000
_cell.length_b   1.000
_cell.length_c   1.000
_cell.angle_alpha   90.00
_cell.angle_beta   90.00
_cell.angle_gamma   90.00
#
_symmetry.space_group_name_H-M   'P 1'
#
loop_
_entity.id
_entity.type
_entity.pdbx_description
1 polymer ?
#
loop_
_entity_poly.entity_id
_entity_poly.type
_entity_poly.pdbx_seq_one_letter_code
_entity_poly.pdbx_strand_id
1 'polypeptide(L)'
;MLDSMTTSRTQRRFSLAHLLAPFAVACSLTACSGAVETALADTNECSVQVIVRHAAEPDSALLADLERTNALTLEPVSVITRDLRVYTLRTAGTNDDCIAAIYRLRRDDRVRSVDLDARRGIHDQS
;
A
#
# COMPACT_ATOMS: atom_id res chain seq x y z
N MET A 1 -26.10 44.08 -18.54
CA MET A 1 -25.58 44.82 -17.40
C MET A 1 -24.29 44.18 -16.95
N LEU A 2 -23.23 44.87 -17.25
CA LEU A 2 -21.87 44.53 -16.89
C LEU A 2 -21.59 44.99 -15.48
N ASP A 3 -21.07 44.11 -14.61
CA ASP A 3 -20.37 44.55 -13.43
C ASP A 3 -19.04 43.84 -13.30
N SER A 4 -18.08 44.67 -13.59
CA SER A 4 -16.67 44.51 -13.33
C SER A 4 -16.39 44.65 -11.85
N MET A 5 -15.65 43.74 -11.27
CA MET A 5 -14.86 44.00 -10.05
C MET A 5 -13.60 43.15 -10.13
N THR A 6 -12.59 43.77 -10.60
CA THR A 6 -11.48 44.48 -9.94
C THR A 6 -10.64 43.61 -9.03
N THR A 7 -9.61 43.25 -9.62
CA THR A 7 -8.28 42.87 -9.18
C THR A 7 -7.81 43.57 -7.92
N SER A 8 -7.30 42.85 -6.95
CA SER A 8 -6.38 43.36 -5.96
C SER A 8 -5.13 42.47 -5.89
N ARG A 9 -4.14 42.88 -6.67
CA ARG A 9 -2.75 42.48 -6.52
C ARG A 9 -2.20 43.10 -5.25
N THR A 10 -1.90 42.31 -4.26
CA THR A 10 -1.01 42.73 -3.18
C THR A 10 0.35 42.05 -3.39
N GLN A 11 1.19 42.77 -4.12
CA GLN A 11 2.63 42.55 -4.15
C GLN A 11 3.21 42.93 -2.79
N ARG A 12 3.58 41.97 -2.00
CA ARG A 12 4.50 42.21 -0.89
C ARG A 12 5.92 41.96 -1.36
N ARG A 13 6.59 43.08 -1.63
CA ARG A 13 8.04 43.15 -1.72
C ARG A 13 8.59 42.88 -0.34
N PHE A 14 9.32 41.79 -0.17
CA PHE A 14 10.21 41.66 0.97
C PHE A 14 11.63 42.01 0.53
N SER A 15 12.10 43.09 1.13
CA SER A 15 13.44 43.62 1.01
C SER A 15 14.49 42.61 1.44
N LEU A 16 15.51 42.55 0.62
CA LEU A 16 16.80 42.04 1.01
C LEU A 16 17.37 42.86 2.17
N ALA A 17 17.73 42.21 3.23
CA ALA A 17 18.69 42.72 4.18
C ALA A 17 19.78 41.67 4.37
N HIS A 18 20.97 42.07 3.96
CA HIS A 18 22.25 41.41 4.12
C HIS A 18 22.54 41.07 5.58
N LEU A 19 23.00 39.88 5.81
CA LEU A 19 23.92 39.62 6.92
C LEU A 19 24.84 38.45 6.51
N LEU A 20 26.00 38.88 6.03
CA LEU A 20 27.19 38.07 5.93
C LEU A 20 27.71 37.76 7.33
N ALA A 21 27.70 36.54 7.72
CA ALA A 21 28.51 36.04 8.80
C ALA A 21 29.23 34.77 8.31
N PRO A 22 30.55 34.82 8.21
CA PRO A 22 31.32 33.62 7.93
C PRO A 22 31.52 32.86 9.24
N PHE A 23 30.66 31.91 9.52
CA PHE A 23 30.98 30.89 10.51
C PHE A 23 31.65 29.73 9.80
N ALA A 24 32.95 29.70 9.88
CA ALA A 24 33.70 28.49 9.66
C ALA A 24 33.41 27.54 10.81
N VAL A 25 32.41 26.70 10.63
CA VAL A 25 32.21 25.54 11.51
C VAL A 25 33.01 24.41 10.90
N ALA A 26 34.09 24.08 11.58
CA ALA A 26 34.78 22.83 11.36
C ALA A 26 33.80 21.70 11.56
N CYS A 27 33.33 21.10 10.48
CA CYS A 27 32.67 19.83 10.52
C CYS A 27 33.66 18.79 10.98
N SER A 28 33.66 18.52 12.26
CA SER A 28 34.19 17.28 12.77
C SER A 28 33.44 16.18 12.05
N LEU A 29 34.15 15.47 11.20
CA LEU A 29 33.67 14.20 10.64
C LEU A 29 33.57 13.21 11.78
N THR A 30 32.52 13.36 12.58
CA THR A 30 32.02 12.24 13.35
C THR A 30 31.39 11.35 12.32
N ALA A 31 32.09 10.30 11.95
CA ALA A 31 31.50 9.21 11.22
C ALA A 31 30.32 8.73 12.04
N CYS A 32 29.14 9.22 11.72
CA CYS A 32 27.93 8.52 12.06
C CYS A 32 28.00 7.22 11.30
N SER A 33 28.61 6.23 11.90
CA SER A 33 28.26 4.86 11.61
C SER A 33 26.80 4.75 11.99
N GLY A 34 25.93 5.26 11.11
CA GLY A 34 24.56 4.88 11.13
C GLY A 34 24.58 3.39 10.92
N ALA A 35 24.59 2.63 12.01
CA ALA A 35 24.05 1.32 11.94
C ALA A 35 22.69 1.54 11.31
N VAL A 36 22.58 1.20 10.02
CA VAL A 36 21.32 0.90 9.44
C VAL A 36 20.88 -0.32 10.23
N GLU A 37 20.32 -0.08 11.41
CA GLU A 37 19.37 -0.98 11.94
C GLU A 37 18.30 -1.01 10.86
N THR A 38 18.49 -1.92 9.94
CA THR A 38 17.36 -2.56 9.34
C THR A 38 16.65 -3.10 10.56
N ALA A 39 15.80 -2.27 11.16
CA ALA A 39 14.75 -2.77 11.97
C ALA A 39 14.10 -3.78 11.06
N LEU A 40 14.39 -5.05 11.29
CA LEU A 40 13.47 -6.11 11.01
C LEU A 40 12.27 -5.68 11.83
N ALA A 41 11.49 -4.76 11.26
CA ALA A 41 10.14 -4.63 11.67
C ALA A 41 9.63 -6.05 11.50
N ASP A 42 9.36 -6.71 12.62
CA ASP A 42 8.43 -7.81 12.63
C ASP A 42 7.16 -7.21 12.08
N THR A 43 7.13 -7.10 10.77
CA THR A 43 5.92 -6.91 10.04
C THR A 43 5.21 -8.22 10.21
N ASN A 44 4.41 -8.31 11.28
CA ASN A 44 3.42 -9.34 11.37
C ASN A 44 2.60 -9.20 10.09
N GLU A 45 2.97 -9.95 9.12
CA GLU A 45 2.30 -10.05 7.85
C GLU A 45 1.63 -11.41 7.81
N CYS A 46 0.34 -11.39 7.63
CA CYS A 46 -0.41 -12.60 7.39
C CYS A 46 -0.39 -12.91 5.90
N SER A 47 -0.13 -14.16 5.53
CA SER A 47 -0.12 -14.63 4.17
C SER A 47 -0.92 -15.93 4.06
N VAL A 48 -1.87 -15.98 3.11
CA VAL A 48 -2.73 -17.14 2.91
C VAL A 48 -3.07 -17.31 1.42
N GLN A 49 -3.18 -18.54 0.94
CA GLN A 49 -3.65 -18.79 -0.41
C GLN A 49 -5.17 -18.81 -0.47
N VAL A 50 -5.70 -18.08 -1.45
CA VAL A 50 -7.14 -17.97 -1.69
C VAL A 50 -7.47 -18.24 -3.15
N ILE A 51 -8.62 -18.85 -3.38
CA ILE A 51 -9.21 -19.02 -4.69
C ILE A 51 -10.30 -17.97 -4.83
N VAL A 52 -10.12 -17.05 -5.76
CA VAL A 52 -11.05 -15.94 -5.99
C VAL A 52 -11.78 -16.14 -7.30
N ARG A 53 -13.11 -16.10 -7.25
CA ARG A 53 -13.96 -15.99 -8.43
C ARG A 53 -14.37 -14.54 -8.61
N HIS A 54 -13.94 -13.95 -9.69
CA HIS A 54 -14.28 -12.58 -10.06
C HIS A 54 -15.62 -12.49 -10.76
N ALA A 55 -16.30 -11.36 -10.68
CA ALA A 55 -17.54 -11.10 -11.42
C ALA A 55 -17.28 -10.99 -12.94
N ALA A 56 -16.09 -10.54 -13.32
CA ALA A 56 -15.59 -10.46 -14.69
C ALA A 56 -14.13 -10.86 -14.72
N GLU A 57 -13.56 -11.07 -15.91
CA GLU A 57 -12.12 -11.33 -16.05
C GLU A 57 -11.30 -10.16 -15.47
N PRO A 58 -10.45 -10.39 -14.46
CA PRO A 58 -9.72 -9.31 -13.83
C PRO A 58 -8.55 -8.85 -14.70
N ASP A 59 -8.45 -7.56 -14.88
CA ASP A 59 -7.26 -6.89 -15.40
C ASP A 59 -6.42 -6.30 -14.26
N SER A 60 -5.27 -5.74 -14.59
CA SER A 60 -4.36 -5.16 -13.60
C SER A 60 -4.98 -3.96 -12.86
N ALA A 61 -5.83 -3.18 -13.52
CA ALA A 61 -6.49 -2.04 -12.91
C ALA A 61 -7.54 -2.47 -11.88
N LEU A 62 -8.32 -3.49 -12.21
CA LEU A 62 -9.30 -4.09 -11.30
C LEU A 62 -8.61 -4.67 -10.07
N LEU A 63 -7.51 -5.41 -10.26
CA LEU A 63 -6.75 -5.99 -9.14
C LEU A 63 -6.18 -4.92 -8.23
N ALA A 64 -5.56 -3.88 -8.78
CA ALA A 64 -5.02 -2.76 -8.00
C ALA A 64 -6.11 -2.05 -7.20
N ASP A 65 -7.30 -1.91 -7.76
CA ASP A 65 -8.44 -1.29 -7.08
C ASP A 65 -9.02 -2.19 -5.98
N LEU A 66 -9.10 -3.50 -6.21
CA LEU A 66 -9.48 -4.47 -5.18
C LEU A 66 -8.53 -4.45 -3.99
N GLU A 67 -7.23 -4.44 -4.26
CA GLU A 67 -6.18 -4.38 -3.24
C GLU A 67 -6.29 -3.12 -2.40
N ARG A 68 -6.41 -1.97 -3.05
CA ARG A 68 -6.55 -0.68 -2.38
C ARG A 68 -7.83 -0.58 -1.55
N THR A 69 -8.96 -1.01 -2.11
CA THR A 69 -10.26 -0.91 -1.45
C THR A 69 -10.33 -1.83 -0.23
N ASN A 70 -9.72 -2.99 -0.28
CA ASN A 70 -9.79 -4.00 0.76
C ASN A 70 -8.57 -4.04 1.69
N ALA A 71 -7.61 -3.14 1.49
CA ALA A 71 -6.38 -3.03 2.28
C ALA A 71 -5.61 -4.37 2.37
N LEU A 72 -5.37 -4.98 1.22
CA LEU A 72 -4.65 -6.25 1.09
C LEU A 72 -3.83 -6.27 -0.21
N THR A 73 -3.00 -7.28 -0.37
CA THR A 73 -2.26 -7.56 -1.61
C THR A 73 -2.66 -8.93 -2.15
N LEU A 74 -2.88 -9.02 -3.45
CA LEU A 74 -3.21 -10.24 -4.17
C LEU A 74 -2.09 -10.58 -5.16
N GLU A 75 -1.22 -11.49 -4.79
CA GLU A 75 -0.14 -11.98 -5.66
C GLU A 75 -0.65 -13.16 -6.49
N PRO A 76 -0.68 -13.07 -7.82
CA PRO A 76 -1.18 -14.14 -8.68
C PRO A 76 -0.32 -15.40 -8.57
N VAL A 77 -0.96 -16.54 -8.33
CA VAL A 77 -0.31 -17.86 -8.27
C VAL A 77 -0.64 -18.68 -9.50
N SER A 78 -1.92 -18.80 -9.85
CA SER A 78 -2.35 -19.54 -11.03
C SER A 78 -3.72 -19.07 -11.54
N VAL A 79 -3.96 -19.32 -12.81
CA VAL A 79 -5.23 -19.09 -13.48
C VAL A 79 -5.92 -20.43 -13.69
N ILE A 80 -7.10 -20.62 -13.12
CA ILE A 80 -7.93 -21.83 -13.32
C ILE A 80 -8.85 -21.61 -14.51
N THR A 81 -9.60 -20.53 -14.49
CA THR A 81 -10.42 -20.04 -15.61
C THR A 81 -10.27 -18.53 -15.74
N ARG A 82 -10.93 -17.91 -16.71
CA ARG A 82 -10.85 -16.45 -16.91
C ARG A 82 -11.25 -15.66 -15.67
N ASP A 83 -12.27 -16.13 -14.97
CA ASP A 83 -12.84 -15.50 -13.79
C ASP A 83 -12.41 -16.16 -12.46
N LEU A 84 -11.78 -17.32 -12.50
CA LEU A 84 -11.35 -18.09 -11.33
C LEU A 84 -9.84 -18.15 -11.25
N ARG A 85 -9.25 -17.55 -10.23
CA ARG A 85 -7.80 -17.46 -10.06
C ARG A 85 -7.37 -17.74 -8.63
N VAL A 86 -6.16 -18.23 -8.48
CA VAL A 86 -5.52 -18.44 -7.18
C VAL A 86 -4.55 -17.29 -6.91
N TYR A 87 -4.64 -16.73 -5.72
CA TYR A 87 -3.76 -15.68 -5.24
C TYR A 87 -3.15 -16.05 -3.88
N THR A 88 -1.97 -15.53 -3.62
CA THR A 88 -1.49 -15.35 -2.26
C THR A 88 -2.02 -14.01 -1.76
N LEU A 89 -2.95 -14.05 -0.80
CA LEU A 89 -3.44 -12.86 -0.11
C LEU A 89 -2.50 -12.52 1.02
N ARG A 90 -2.05 -11.27 1.07
CA ARG A 90 -1.23 -10.73 2.14
C ARG A 90 -1.89 -9.50 2.74
N THR A 91 -1.80 -9.38 4.04
CA THR A 91 -2.22 -8.19 4.78
C THR A 91 -1.36 -8.01 6.01
N ALA A 92 -1.17 -6.77 6.44
CA ALA A 92 -0.50 -6.49 7.71
C ALA A 92 -1.32 -7.04 8.87
N GLY A 93 -0.65 -7.63 9.85
CA GLY A 93 -1.27 -8.11 11.08
C GLY A 93 -1.18 -9.62 11.27
N THR A 94 -2.10 -10.15 12.04
CA THR A 94 -2.19 -11.55 12.45
C THR A 94 -3.06 -12.39 11.52
N ASN A 95 -3.21 -13.68 11.81
CA ASN A 95 -4.13 -14.56 11.09
C ASN A 95 -5.59 -14.05 11.13
N ASP A 96 -5.99 -13.39 12.20
CA ASP A 96 -7.33 -12.81 12.31
C ASP A 96 -7.51 -11.65 11.32
N ASP A 97 -6.45 -10.92 11.03
CA ASP A 97 -6.46 -9.85 10.01
C ASP A 97 -6.60 -10.42 8.60
N CYS A 98 -6.01 -11.58 8.31
CA CYS A 98 -6.25 -12.31 7.07
C CYS A 98 -7.70 -12.74 6.93
N ILE A 99 -8.28 -13.28 7.97
CA ILE A 99 -9.68 -13.70 7.98
C ILE A 99 -10.58 -12.48 7.73
N ALA A 100 -10.30 -11.36 8.40
CA ALA A 100 -11.02 -10.10 8.19
C ALA A 100 -10.88 -9.58 6.76
N ALA A 101 -9.69 -9.68 6.17
CA ALA A 101 -9.44 -9.30 4.78
C ALA A 101 -10.23 -10.16 3.79
N ILE A 102 -10.30 -11.48 4.02
CA ILE A 102 -11.11 -12.39 3.23
C ILE A 102 -12.60 -12.01 3.29
N TYR A 103 -13.10 -11.68 4.49
CA TYR A 103 -14.49 -11.24 4.64
C TYR A 103 -14.77 -9.92 3.92
N ARG A 104 -13.84 -8.98 3.94
CA ARG A 104 -13.96 -7.73 3.16
C ARG A 104 -14.01 -8.02 1.67
N LEU A 105 -13.12 -8.87 1.18
CA LEU A 105 -13.05 -9.25 -0.22
C LEU A 105 -14.31 -9.97 -0.70
N ARG A 106 -14.90 -10.83 0.15
CA ARG A 106 -16.17 -11.51 -0.15
C ARG A 106 -17.36 -10.56 -0.30
N ARG A 107 -17.30 -9.38 0.31
CA ARG A 107 -18.35 -8.36 0.24
C ARG A 107 -18.17 -7.39 -0.93
N ASP A 108 -17.07 -7.48 -1.63
CA ASP A 108 -16.82 -6.64 -2.78
C ASP A 108 -17.64 -7.12 -3.98
N ASP A 109 -18.40 -6.22 -4.61
CA ASP A 109 -19.31 -6.55 -5.72
C ASP A 109 -18.60 -7.09 -6.95
N ARG A 110 -17.29 -6.86 -7.06
CA ARG A 110 -16.43 -7.35 -8.15
C ARG A 110 -15.98 -8.79 -7.95
N VAL A 111 -16.28 -9.36 -6.79
CA VAL A 111 -15.91 -10.72 -6.39
C VAL A 111 -17.18 -11.53 -6.13
N ARG A 112 -17.27 -12.72 -6.73
CA ARG A 112 -18.40 -13.63 -6.52
C ARG A 112 -18.18 -14.57 -5.36
N SER A 113 -16.96 -15.09 -5.21
CA SER A 113 -16.60 -15.96 -4.09
C SER A 113 -15.13 -15.87 -3.78
N VAL A 114 -14.78 -16.13 -2.52
CA VAL A 114 -13.41 -16.32 -2.05
C VAL A 114 -13.39 -17.55 -1.17
N ASP A 115 -12.57 -18.51 -1.52
CA ASP A 115 -12.38 -19.75 -0.80
C ASP A 115 -10.92 -19.90 -0.37
N LEU A 116 -10.68 -20.46 0.80
CA LEU A 116 -9.33 -20.79 1.24
C LEU A 116 -8.83 -22.01 0.46
N ASP A 117 -7.62 -21.93 -0.08
CA ASP A 117 -6.95 -23.11 -0.61
C ASP A 117 -6.35 -23.93 0.53
N ALA A 118 -7.16 -24.79 1.11
CA ALA A 118 -6.79 -25.63 2.25
C ALA A 118 -5.70 -26.65 1.94
N ARG A 119 -5.33 -26.83 0.66
CA ARG A 119 -4.36 -27.85 0.25
C ARG A 119 -2.91 -27.43 0.50
N ARG A 120 -2.63 -26.17 0.74
CA ARG A 120 -1.26 -25.64 0.96
C ARG A 120 -1.03 -24.95 2.29
N GLY A 121 -2.06 -24.82 3.13
CA GLY A 121 -1.96 -24.17 4.44
C GLY A 121 -1.33 -25.00 5.55
N ILE A 122 -0.84 -26.21 5.30
CA ILE A 122 -0.34 -27.13 6.35
C ILE A 122 1.17 -27.43 6.21
N HIS A 123 1.85 -26.75 5.33
CA HIS A 123 3.27 -27.01 5.11
C HIS A 123 4.16 -25.84 5.45
N ASP A 124 4.04 -25.26 6.64
CA ASP A 124 5.20 -24.57 7.19
C ASP A 124 5.05 -24.31 8.71
N GLN A 125 5.07 -25.37 9.47
CA GLN A 125 5.50 -25.33 10.87
C GLN A 125 6.22 -26.66 11.18
N SER A 126 7.45 -26.70 10.75
CA SER A 126 8.43 -27.68 11.27
C SER A 126 9.72 -26.97 11.56
#